data_1cde2d6703bb5b8953888fd9f0b25d8b
#
_entry.id   1cde2d6703bb5b8953888fd9f0b25d8b
#
_cell.length_a   1.000
_cell.length_b   1.000
_cell.length_c   1.000
_cell.angle_alpha   90.00
_cell.angle_beta   90.00
_cell.angle_gamma   90.00
#
_symmetry.space_group_name_H-M   'P 1'
#
loop_
_entity.id
_entity.type
_entity.pdbx_description
1 polymer ?
#
loop_
_entity_poly.entity_id
_entity_poly.type
_entity_poly.pdbx_seq_one_letter_code
_entity_poly.pdbx_strand_id
1 'polypeptide(L)'
;MIFRHRQEKKQTEQRAKELCQQIIDKLKIKMNLSRVNHISQEKKIVFFFTAEGRVDFRQLIKELVSNLKQRIEMKQMGVRDEARAIKGYGVCGATLCCSTFLEEFTPVTIRMAKDQGLALNPSKISGVCGRLMCCLQYEHQTYKELSQSMPKLGRNIQTPRGLGKVIQGNILKQTVLVRIEDESILTYSIEEIAPS
;
A
#
# COMPACT_ATOMS: atom_id res chain seq x y z
N MET A 1 -14.52 -11.04 -36.13
CA MET A 1 -15.46 -11.40 -35.05
C MET A 1 -14.97 -11.00 -33.65
N ILE A 2 -13.73 -11.26 -33.26
CA ILE A 2 -13.21 -11.01 -31.89
C ILE A 2 -13.28 -9.51 -31.48
N PHE A 3 -13.00 -8.57 -32.38
CA PHE A 3 -13.02 -7.14 -32.07
C PHE A 3 -14.44 -6.60 -31.76
N ARG A 4 -15.48 -7.04 -32.47
CA ARG A 4 -16.87 -6.65 -32.20
C ARG A 4 -17.33 -7.11 -30.80
N HIS A 5 -17.09 -8.36 -30.44
CA HIS A 5 -17.41 -8.89 -29.11
C HIS A 5 -16.74 -8.12 -27.97
N ARG A 6 -15.49 -7.66 -28.18
CA ARG A 6 -14.76 -6.88 -27.18
C ARG A 6 -15.31 -5.48 -27.00
N GLN A 7 -15.79 -4.88 -28.07
CA GLN A 7 -16.45 -3.55 -28.01
C GLN A 7 -17.81 -3.63 -27.36
N GLU A 8 -18.64 -4.60 -27.74
CA GLU A 8 -19.98 -4.82 -27.15
C GLU A 8 -19.87 -5.11 -25.63
N LYS A 9 -18.89 -5.92 -25.22
CA LYS A 9 -18.63 -6.18 -23.82
C LYS A 9 -18.29 -4.89 -23.06
N LYS A 10 -17.37 -4.08 -23.57
CA LYS A 10 -16.98 -2.80 -22.94
C LYS A 10 -18.16 -1.83 -22.84
N GLN A 11 -18.99 -1.73 -23.88
CA GLN A 11 -20.18 -0.86 -23.86
C GLN A 11 -21.18 -1.34 -22.81
N THR A 12 -21.40 -2.65 -22.69
CA THR A 12 -22.29 -3.23 -21.68
C THR A 12 -21.76 -2.97 -20.27
N GLU A 13 -20.46 -3.17 -20.04
CA GLU A 13 -19.80 -2.90 -18.77
C GLU A 13 -19.89 -1.42 -18.37
N GLN A 14 -19.66 -0.51 -19.32
CA GLN A 14 -19.76 0.93 -19.11
C GLN A 14 -21.19 1.36 -18.76
N ARG A 15 -22.17 0.93 -19.54
CA ARG A 15 -23.59 1.19 -19.27
C ARG A 15 -24.03 0.66 -17.91
N ALA A 16 -23.61 -0.56 -17.56
CA ALA A 16 -23.92 -1.15 -16.27
C ALA A 16 -23.26 -0.39 -15.11
N LYS A 17 -22.03 0.12 -15.32
CA LYS A 17 -21.31 0.94 -14.35
C LYS A 17 -22.03 2.26 -14.08
N GLU A 18 -22.40 2.97 -15.12
CA GLU A 18 -23.12 4.25 -15.02
C GLU A 18 -24.47 4.09 -14.33
N LEU A 19 -25.25 3.08 -14.72
CA LEU A 19 -26.53 2.78 -14.08
C LEU A 19 -26.35 2.44 -12.59
N CYS A 20 -25.37 1.60 -12.26
CA CYS A 20 -25.09 1.23 -10.87
C CYS A 20 -24.71 2.45 -10.04
N GLN A 21 -23.87 3.34 -10.58
CA GLN A 21 -23.47 4.57 -9.89
C GLN A 21 -24.68 5.47 -9.62
N GLN A 22 -25.56 5.67 -10.60
CA GLN A 22 -26.79 6.46 -10.44
C GLN A 22 -27.70 5.90 -9.34
N ILE A 23 -27.82 4.56 -9.25
CA ILE A 23 -28.64 3.93 -8.22
C ILE A 23 -27.97 4.04 -6.84
N ILE A 24 -26.65 3.89 -6.75
CA ILE A 24 -25.87 4.08 -5.51
C ILE A 24 -26.10 5.50 -4.97
N ASP A 25 -25.99 6.50 -5.82
CA ASP A 25 -26.17 7.91 -5.47
C ASP A 25 -27.62 8.20 -5.04
N LYS A 26 -28.62 7.67 -5.78
CA LYS A 26 -30.04 7.76 -5.45
C LYS A 26 -30.37 7.14 -4.09
N LEU A 27 -29.83 5.95 -3.83
CA LEU A 27 -30.09 5.21 -2.59
C LEU A 27 -29.16 5.64 -1.44
N LYS A 28 -28.19 6.55 -1.70
CA LYS A 28 -27.17 7.04 -0.75
C LYS A 28 -26.41 5.91 -0.06
N ILE A 29 -26.08 4.86 -0.81
CA ILE A 29 -25.34 3.70 -0.29
C ILE A 29 -23.86 4.08 -0.10
N LYS A 30 -23.32 3.84 1.10
CA LYS A 30 -21.90 4.11 1.42
C LYS A 30 -21.00 3.01 0.87
N MET A 31 -20.75 3.04 -0.42
CA MET A 31 -19.83 2.14 -1.11
C MET A 31 -19.20 2.85 -2.32
N ASN A 32 -18.02 2.41 -2.72
CA ASN A 32 -17.36 2.89 -3.92
C ASN A 32 -17.34 1.78 -4.98
N LEU A 33 -17.93 2.05 -6.16
CA LEU A 33 -17.94 1.11 -7.27
C LEU A 33 -16.61 1.17 -8.02
N SER A 34 -15.82 0.12 -7.92
CA SER A 34 -14.49 0.04 -8.53
C SER A 34 -14.55 -0.41 -9.98
N ARG A 35 -15.10 -1.59 -10.23
CA ARG A 35 -15.10 -2.22 -11.56
C ARG A 35 -16.38 -3.03 -11.81
N VAL A 36 -16.77 -3.11 -13.08
CA VAL A 36 -17.85 -4.01 -13.56
C VAL A 36 -17.24 -4.99 -14.55
N ASN A 37 -17.65 -6.24 -14.49
CA ASN A 37 -17.22 -7.29 -15.43
C ASN A 37 -18.43 -8.06 -15.94
N HIS A 38 -18.62 -8.05 -17.26
CA HIS A 38 -19.68 -8.79 -17.94
C HIS A 38 -19.17 -10.16 -18.40
N ILE A 39 -19.82 -11.22 -17.92
CA ILE A 39 -19.54 -12.61 -18.29
C ILE A 39 -20.65 -13.08 -19.21
N SER A 40 -20.44 -12.86 -20.52
CA SER A 40 -21.47 -13.11 -21.55
C SER A 40 -21.96 -14.56 -21.60
N GLN A 41 -21.06 -15.53 -21.37
CA GLN A 41 -21.41 -16.95 -21.37
C GLN A 41 -22.41 -17.33 -20.27
N GLU A 42 -22.33 -16.67 -19.13
CA GLU A 42 -23.21 -16.93 -17.98
C GLU A 42 -24.39 -15.93 -17.88
N LYS A 43 -24.50 -15.00 -18.80
CA LYS A 43 -25.46 -13.86 -18.74
C LYS A 43 -25.42 -13.17 -17.38
N LYS A 44 -24.18 -12.96 -16.85
CA LYS A 44 -23.95 -12.45 -15.51
C LYS A 44 -23.10 -11.19 -15.56
N ILE A 45 -23.45 -10.21 -14.71
CA ILE A 45 -22.63 -9.02 -14.49
C ILE A 45 -22.15 -9.03 -13.02
N VAL A 46 -20.84 -8.92 -12.84
CA VAL A 46 -20.20 -8.85 -11.53
C VAL A 46 -19.77 -7.42 -11.25
N PHE A 47 -20.27 -6.86 -10.17
CA PHE A 47 -19.91 -5.52 -9.70
C PHE A 47 -18.92 -5.64 -8.56
N PHE A 48 -17.74 -5.08 -8.73
CA PHE A 48 -16.69 -5.03 -7.70
C PHE A 48 -16.74 -3.68 -6.99
N PHE A 49 -16.78 -3.72 -5.68
CA PHE A 49 -16.89 -2.51 -4.86
C PHE A 49 -16.03 -2.59 -3.61
N THR A 50 -15.72 -1.43 -3.04
CA THR A 50 -15.12 -1.28 -1.72
C THR A 50 -16.09 -0.60 -0.77
N ALA A 51 -16.07 -0.97 0.49
CA ALA A 51 -16.85 -0.34 1.56
C ALA A 51 -16.17 -0.55 2.92
N GLU A 52 -16.35 0.39 3.84
CA GLU A 52 -15.78 0.32 5.19
C GLU A 52 -16.47 -0.70 6.08
N GLY A 53 -17.70 -1.11 5.75
CA GLY A 53 -18.50 -2.03 6.54
C GLY A 53 -19.44 -2.87 5.70
N ARG A 54 -20.40 -3.50 6.38
CA ARG A 54 -21.42 -4.31 5.73
C ARG A 54 -22.44 -3.40 5.02
N VAL A 55 -22.67 -3.63 3.74
CA VAL A 55 -23.60 -2.88 2.90
C VAL A 55 -24.84 -3.71 2.62
N ASP A 56 -26.02 -3.10 2.69
CA ASP A 56 -27.29 -3.71 2.26
C ASP A 56 -27.57 -3.35 0.80
N PHE A 57 -27.41 -4.32 -0.09
CA PHE A 57 -27.64 -4.12 -1.54
C PHE A 57 -28.95 -4.67 -2.04
N ARG A 58 -29.87 -5.08 -1.19
CA ARG A 58 -31.13 -5.72 -1.65
C ARG A 58 -31.91 -4.86 -2.63
N GLN A 59 -32.03 -3.57 -2.34
CA GLN A 59 -32.70 -2.63 -3.22
C GLN A 59 -31.88 -2.34 -4.49
N LEU A 60 -30.57 -2.16 -4.36
CA LEU A 60 -29.64 -1.98 -5.47
C LEU A 60 -29.73 -3.14 -6.48
N ILE A 61 -29.68 -4.38 -5.98
CA ILE A 61 -29.76 -5.58 -6.83
C ILE A 61 -31.10 -5.64 -7.55
N LYS A 62 -32.22 -5.35 -6.88
CA LYS A 62 -33.56 -5.34 -7.50
C LYS A 62 -33.60 -4.36 -8.67
N GLU A 63 -33.14 -3.12 -8.48
CA GLU A 63 -33.13 -2.10 -9.53
C GLU A 63 -32.18 -2.48 -10.68
N LEU A 64 -30.99 -3.04 -10.39
CA LEU A 64 -30.05 -3.50 -11.41
C LEU A 64 -30.62 -4.66 -12.25
N VAL A 65 -31.23 -5.67 -11.61
CA VAL A 65 -31.82 -6.82 -12.30
C VAL A 65 -32.96 -6.38 -13.20
N SER A 66 -33.84 -5.48 -12.74
CA SER A 66 -34.97 -4.99 -13.52
C SER A 66 -34.52 -4.23 -14.78
N ASN A 67 -33.44 -3.45 -14.71
CA ASN A 67 -32.93 -2.67 -15.83
C ASN A 67 -32.03 -3.47 -16.78
N LEU A 68 -31.15 -4.32 -16.26
CA LEU A 68 -30.14 -5.04 -17.04
C LEU A 68 -30.62 -6.40 -17.52
N LYS A 69 -31.67 -6.95 -16.91
CA LYS A 69 -32.25 -8.28 -17.23
C LYS A 69 -31.20 -9.41 -17.28
N GLN A 70 -30.21 -9.32 -16.42
CA GLN A 70 -29.11 -10.28 -16.27
C GLN A 70 -28.91 -10.65 -14.80
N ARG A 71 -28.21 -11.75 -14.54
CA ARG A 71 -27.83 -12.13 -13.18
C ARG A 71 -26.80 -11.14 -12.63
N ILE A 72 -27.06 -10.59 -11.46
CA ILE A 72 -26.20 -9.61 -10.79
C ILE A 72 -25.48 -10.29 -9.63
N GLU A 73 -24.17 -10.07 -9.55
CA GLU A 73 -23.33 -10.50 -8.44
C GLU A 73 -22.57 -9.29 -7.89
N MET A 74 -22.68 -9.06 -6.58
CA MET A 74 -21.94 -8.01 -5.87
C MET A 74 -20.74 -8.63 -5.17
N LYS A 75 -19.52 -8.16 -5.46
CA LYS A 75 -18.29 -8.68 -4.89
C LYS A 75 -17.50 -7.58 -4.20
N GLN A 76 -17.43 -7.66 -2.88
CA GLN A 76 -16.60 -6.74 -2.12
C GLN A 76 -15.14 -7.10 -2.30
N MET A 77 -14.31 -6.09 -2.54
CA MET A 77 -12.86 -6.22 -2.64
C MET A 77 -12.17 -5.37 -1.58
N GLY A 78 -10.97 -5.77 -1.19
CA GLY A 78 -10.16 -4.98 -0.29
C GLY A 78 -9.60 -3.74 -0.98
N VAL A 79 -9.39 -2.66 -0.23
CA VAL A 79 -8.82 -1.41 -0.78
C VAL A 79 -7.44 -1.60 -1.42
N ARG A 80 -6.66 -2.58 -0.95
CA ARG A 80 -5.37 -2.94 -1.58
C ARG A 80 -5.58 -3.68 -2.91
N ASP A 81 -6.58 -4.54 -3.00
CA ASP A 81 -6.90 -5.25 -4.23
C ASP A 81 -7.43 -4.29 -5.30
N GLU A 82 -8.17 -3.27 -4.88
CA GLU A 82 -8.58 -2.17 -5.73
C GLU A 82 -7.37 -1.40 -6.27
N ALA A 83 -6.46 -0.96 -5.39
CA ALA A 83 -5.22 -0.30 -5.78
C ALA A 83 -4.36 -1.18 -6.72
N ARG A 84 -4.27 -2.50 -6.44
CA ARG A 84 -3.60 -3.48 -7.29
C ARG A 84 -4.22 -3.56 -8.69
N ALA A 85 -5.54 -3.51 -8.78
CA ALA A 85 -6.28 -3.59 -10.05
C ALA A 85 -6.16 -2.31 -10.88
N ILE A 86 -6.15 -1.14 -10.23
CA ILE A 86 -5.97 0.17 -10.87
C ILE A 86 -4.53 0.35 -11.33
N LYS A 87 -3.56 -0.23 -10.57
CA LYS A 87 -2.11 -0.03 -10.75
C LYS A 87 -1.69 1.40 -10.40
N GLY A 88 -0.44 1.77 -10.73
CA GLY A 88 0.12 3.09 -10.47
C GLY A 88 1.43 3.04 -9.72
N TYR A 89 1.79 4.16 -9.09
CA TYR A 89 3.08 4.35 -8.40
C TYR A 89 2.87 4.61 -6.92
N GLY A 90 3.81 4.12 -6.12
CA GLY A 90 3.88 4.41 -4.69
C GLY A 90 4.48 5.80 -4.41
N VAL A 91 4.47 6.21 -3.16
CA VAL A 91 5.13 7.45 -2.68
C VAL A 91 6.65 7.44 -2.93
N CYS A 92 7.25 6.26 -3.14
CA CYS A 92 8.67 6.08 -3.49
C CYS A 92 8.97 6.27 -4.98
N GLY A 93 7.95 6.51 -5.83
CA GLY A 93 8.09 6.63 -7.28
C GLY A 93 8.18 5.31 -8.05
N ALA A 94 8.29 4.16 -7.36
CA ALA A 94 8.24 2.85 -7.99
C ALA A 94 6.79 2.37 -8.18
N THR A 95 6.59 1.43 -9.11
CA THR A 95 5.30 0.77 -9.28
C THR A 95 4.85 0.09 -7.99
N LEU A 96 3.53 0.00 -7.78
CA LEU A 96 2.98 -0.55 -6.54
C LEU A 96 3.47 -1.98 -6.29
N CYS A 97 4.06 -2.25 -5.13
CA CYS A 97 4.56 -3.57 -4.73
C CYS A 97 3.49 -4.66 -4.89
N CYS A 98 2.23 -4.35 -4.53
CA CYS A 98 1.10 -5.28 -4.66
C CYS A 98 0.71 -5.56 -6.12
N SER A 99 1.11 -4.73 -7.07
CA SER A 99 0.84 -4.96 -8.50
C SER A 99 2.01 -5.58 -9.26
N THR A 100 3.16 -5.74 -8.61
CA THR A 100 4.40 -6.27 -9.21
C THR A 100 4.80 -7.62 -8.61
N PHE A 101 5.42 -7.62 -7.43
CA PHE A 101 6.07 -8.81 -6.89
C PHE A 101 5.46 -9.30 -5.56
N LEU A 102 4.75 -8.42 -4.82
CA LEU A 102 4.24 -8.77 -3.50
C LEU A 102 2.82 -9.36 -3.60
N GLU A 103 2.70 -10.65 -3.41
CA GLU A 103 1.42 -11.38 -3.51
C GLU A 103 0.81 -11.65 -2.14
N GLU A 104 1.64 -11.98 -1.14
CA GLU A 104 1.22 -12.27 0.22
C GLU A 104 1.40 -11.04 1.13
N PHE A 105 0.43 -10.84 2.02
CA PHE A 105 0.40 -9.67 2.90
C PHE A 105 0.21 -10.10 4.35
N THR A 106 1.23 -9.84 5.14
CA THR A 106 1.15 -9.97 6.60
C THR A 106 0.82 -8.62 7.25
N PRO A 107 0.34 -8.61 8.49
CA PRO A 107 0.04 -7.38 9.21
C PRO A 107 1.25 -6.45 9.33
N VAL A 108 1.05 -5.17 9.01
CA VAL A 108 2.06 -4.11 9.15
C VAL A 108 1.78 -3.33 10.43
N THR A 109 2.82 -3.01 11.18
CA THR A 109 2.72 -2.25 12.42
C THR A 109 3.49 -0.92 12.33
N ILE A 110 3.05 0.08 13.13
CA ILE A 110 3.75 1.37 13.24
C ILE A 110 5.18 1.20 13.78
N ARG A 111 5.41 0.16 14.58
CA ARG A 111 6.76 -0.18 15.08
C ARG A 111 7.74 -0.44 13.93
N MET A 112 7.31 -1.12 12.88
CA MET A 112 8.15 -1.38 11.71
C MET A 112 8.61 -0.08 11.03
N ALA A 113 7.76 0.95 11.00
CA ALA A 113 8.13 2.26 10.48
C ALA A 113 9.17 2.96 11.39
N LYS A 114 9.02 2.84 12.71
CA LYS A 114 10.02 3.35 13.69
C LYS A 114 11.37 2.66 13.53
N ASP A 115 11.36 1.34 13.43
CA ASP A 115 12.58 0.53 13.29
C ASP A 115 13.33 0.87 11.99
N GLN A 116 12.62 1.35 10.97
CA GLN A 116 13.17 1.83 9.69
C GLN A 116 13.50 3.33 9.67
N GLY A 117 13.37 4.02 10.81
CA GLY A 117 13.69 5.44 10.95
C GLY A 117 12.75 6.39 10.21
N LEU A 118 11.55 5.95 9.85
CA LEU A 118 10.58 6.79 9.15
C LEU A 118 9.80 7.69 10.12
N ALA A 119 9.54 8.92 9.67
CA ALA A 119 8.63 9.82 10.38
C ALA A 119 7.22 9.22 10.45
N LEU A 120 6.61 9.24 11.65
CA LEU A 120 5.29 8.63 11.89
C LEU A 120 4.11 9.48 11.36
N ASN A 121 4.36 10.31 10.38
CA ASN A 121 3.30 11.04 9.70
C ASN A 121 2.50 10.07 8.81
N PRO A 122 1.17 9.98 8.97
CA PRO A 122 0.33 9.12 8.15
C PRO A 122 0.58 9.23 6.64
N SER A 123 0.84 10.43 6.13
CA SER A 123 1.15 10.66 4.72
C SER A 123 2.47 10.03 4.25
N LYS A 124 3.38 9.72 5.17
CA LYS A 124 4.69 9.13 4.87
C LYS A 124 4.74 7.62 5.07
N ILE A 125 3.82 7.06 5.85
CA ILE A 125 3.79 5.62 6.17
C ILE A 125 2.58 4.89 5.59
N SER A 126 1.63 5.62 4.95
CA SER A 126 0.48 5.02 4.27
C SER A 126 0.73 4.87 2.77
N GLY A 127 0.30 3.75 2.23
CA GLY A 127 0.26 3.54 0.78
C GLY A 127 -0.96 4.18 0.14
N VAL A 128 -1.01 4.19 -1.19
CA VAL A 128 -2.14 4.74 -1.96
C VAL A 128 -3.49 4.05 -1.66
N CYS A 129 -3.46 2.83 -1.12
CA CYS A 129 -4.65 2.11 -0.66
C CYS A 129 -5.16 2.56 0.73
N GLY A 130 -4.57 3.58 1.35
CA GLY A 130 -4.94 4.09 2.67
C GLY A 130 -4.48 3.23 3.86
N ARG A 131 -3.88 2.06 3.64
CA ARG A 131 -3.28 1.22 4.68
C ARG A 131 -1.79 1.50 4.83
N LEU A 132 -1.20 1.06 5.95
CA LEU A 132 0.26 1.11 6.11
C LEU A 132 0.96 0.44 4.93
N MET A 133 2.09 1.01 4.52
CA MET A 133 2.86 0.53 3.36
C MET A 133 3.33 -0.90 3.56
N CYS A 134 3.04 -1.76 2.59
CA CYS A 134 3.42 -3.18 2.64
C CYS A 134 4.94 -3.40 2.54
N CYS A 135 5.69 -2.47 1.93
CA CYS A 135 7.15 -2.52 1.90
C CYS A 135 7.78 -2.42 3.30
N LEU A 136 7.14 -1.75 4.27
CA LEU A 136 7.60 -1.71 5.65
C LEU A 136 7.75 -3.10 6.25
N GLN A 137 6.82 -3.98 6.01
CA GLN A 137 6.88 -5.35 6.48
C GLN A 137 7.85 -6.19 5.64
N TYR A 138 7.86 -6.00 4.34
CA TYR A 138 8.75 -6.72 3.42
C TYR A 138 10.22 -6.50 3.76
N GLU A 139 10.60 -5.25 4.06
CA GLU A 139 11.98 -4.88 4.38
C GLU A 139 12.34 -5.03 5.86
N HIS A 140 11.34 -5.24 6.75
CA HIS A 140 11.54 -5.20 8.20
C HIS A 140 12.63 -6.12 8.71
N GLN A 141 12.70 -7.35 8.19
CA GLN A 141 13.70 -8.34 8.60
C GLN A 141 15.12 -7.86 8.28
N THR A 142 15.34 -7.34 7.06
CA THR A 142 16.62 -6.78 6.64
C THR A 142 17.07 -5.62 7.54
N TYR A 143 16.15 -4.68 7.83
CA TYR A 143 16.45 -3.58 8.75
C TYR A 143 16.79 -4.07 10.16
N LYS A 144 16.08 -5.08 10.65
CA LYS A 144 16.32 -5.67 11.96
C LYS A 144 17.72 -6.32 12.05
N GLU A 145 18.11 -7.06 11.04
CA GLU A 145 19.43 -7.69 10.95
C GLU A 145 20.54 -6.63 10.89
N LEU A 146 20.42 -5.68 9.98
CA LEU A 146 21.41 -4.60 9.83
C LEU A 146 21.50 -3.69 11.06
N SER A 147 20.42 -3.53 11.81
CA SER A 147 20.41 -2.69 13.02
C SER A 147 21.16 -3.32 14.21
N GLN A 148 21.43 -4.63 14.19
CA GLN A 148 22.13 -5.32 15.29
C GLN A 148 23.58 -4.86 15.43
N SER A 149 24.23 -4.53 14.33
CA SER A 149 25.60 -4.02 14.30
C SER A 149 25.70 -2.52 14.60
N MET A 150 24.57 -1.80 14.61
CA MET A 150 24.54 -0.35 14.77
C MET A 150 24.65 0.08 16.25
N PRO A 151 25.51 1.02 16.58
CA PRO A 151 25.52 1.60 17.92
C PRO A 151 24.25 2.41 18.18
N LYS A 152 23.78 2.37 19.42
CA LYS A 152 22.56 3.11 19.83
C LYS A 152 22.80 4.62 19.76
N LEU A 153 21.75 5.36 19.38
CA LEU A 153 21.76 6.81 19.41
C LEU A 153 22.10 7.33 20.82
N GLY A 154 22.95 8.35 20.88
CA GLY A 154 23.41 8.97 22.14
C GLY A 154 24.53 8.21 22.84
N ARG A 155 24.96 7.04 22.35
CA ARG A 155 26.08 6.30 22.90
C ARG A 155 27.42 6.97 22.54
N ASN A 156 28.36 6.95 23.45
CA ASN A 156 29.75 7.35 23.18
C ASN A 156 30.49 6.15 22.54
N ILE A 157 31.22 6.41 21.49
CA ILE A 157 32.01 5.39 20.75
C ILE A 157 33.39 5.93 20.48
N GLN A 158 34.34 5.02 20.35
CA GLN A 158 35.72 5.34 19.94
C GLN A 158 35.77 5.46 18.42
N THR A 159 36.26 6.60 17.94
CA THR A 159 36.49 6.85 16.51
C THR A 159 37.99 7.04 16.25
N PRO A 160 38.46 6.99 15.01
CA PRO A 160 39.86 7.31 14.66
C PRO A 160 40.31 8.70 15.10
N ARG A 161 39.39 9.63 15.36
CA ARG A 161 39.69 11.00 15.82
C ARG A 161 39.39 11.24 17.29
N GLY A 162 39.12 10.17 18.08
CA GLY A 162 38.85 10.25 19.49
C GLY A 162 37.44 9.85 19.87
N LEU A 163 37.05 10.13 21.10
CA LEU A 163 35.70 9.85 21.61
C LEU A 163 34.66 10.75 20.94
N GLY A 164 33.53 10.19 20.60
CA GLY A 164 32.43 10.94 20.03
C GLY A 164 31.08 10.34 20.34
N LYS A 165 30.04 11.17 20.31
CA LYS A 165 28.67 10.78 20.59
C LYS A 165 27.87 10.55 19.31
N VAL A 166 27.23 9.39 19.19
CA VAL A 166 26.38 9.05 18.04
C VAL A 166 25.12 9.92 18.05
N ILE A 167 24.93 10.73 17.00
CA ILE A 167 23.76 11.61 16.84
C ILE A 167 22.74 11.09 15.84
N GLN A 168 23.19 10.30 14.84
CA GLN A 168 22.30 9.69 13.84
C GLN A 168 22.95 8.42 13.28
N GLY A 169 22.12 7.45 12.90
CA GLY A 169 22.55 6.24 12.20
C GLY A 169 21.81 6.08 10.88
N ASN A 170 22.52 5.57 9.88
CA ASN A 170 21.92 5.13 8.62
C ASN A 170 22.08 3.61 8.52
N ILE A 171 20.99 2.89 8.77
CA ILE A 171 21.00 1.42 8.87
C ILE A 171 21.42 0.78 7.55
N LEU A 172 20.88 1.27 6.41
CA LEU A 172 21.17 0.67 5.10
C LEU A 172 22.59 0.94 4.61
N LYS A 173 23.14 2.12 4.91
CA LYS A 173 24.51 2.47 4.54
C LYS A 173 25.53 1.96 5.55
N GLN A 174 25.09 1.43 6.69
CA GLN A 174 25.94 1.02 7.80
C GLN A 174 26.90 2.12 8.22
N THR A 175 26.37 3.36 8.35
CA THR A 175 27.14 4.55 8.75
C THR A 175 26.49 5.26 9.92
N VAL A 176 27.31 5.92 10.73
CA VAL A 176 26.85 6.74 11.85
C VAL A 176 27.41 8.15 11.74
N LEU A 177 26.61 9.10 12.14
CA LEU A 177 27.00 10.49 12.30
C LEU A 177 27.39 10.69 13.78
N VAL A 178 28.62 11.13 14.00
CA VAL A 178 29.22 11.22 15.33
C VAL A 178 29.67 12.65 15.59
N ARG A 179 29.31 13.19 16.75
CA ARG A 179 29.85 14.47 17.25
C ARG A 179 31.05 14.18 18.11
N ILE A 180 32.21 14.71 17.74
CA ILE A 180 33.48 14.60 18.46
C ILE A 180 33.61 15.74 19.47
N GLU A 181 34.57 15.66 20.38
CA GLU A 181 34.81 16.64 21.44
C GLU A 181 35.11 18.06 20.94
N ASP A 182 35.66 18.20 19.74
CA ASP A 182 35.92 19.47 19.06
C ASP A 182 34.67 20.07 18.39
N GLU A 183 33.44 19.56 18.72
CA GLU A 183 32.16 19.88 18.12
C GLU A 183 32.03 19.53 16.64
N SER A 184 33.03 18.96 16.01
CA SER A 184 32.93 18.52 14.62
C SER A 184 31.99 17.33 14.49
N ILE A 185 31.22 17.33 13.38
CA ILE A 185 30.28 16.25 13.06
C ILE A 185 30.83 15.48 11.87
N LEU A 186 31.15 14.23 12.07
CA LEU A 186 31.74 13.38 11.04
C LEU A 186 30.92 12.09 10.85
N THR A 187 30.98 11.58 9.62
CA THR A 187 30.35 10.29 9.28
C THR A 187 31.41 9.21 9.26
N TYR A 188 31.14 8.11 9.97
CA TYR A 188 31.99 6.92 9.99
C TYR A 188 31.19 5.71 9.54
N SER A 189 31.86 4.77 8.86
CA SER A 189 31.30 3.44 8.66
C SER A 189 31.38 2.63 9.95
N ILE A 190 30.54 1.61 10.06
CA ILE A 190 30.57 0.72 11.25
C ILE A 190 31.88 -0.02 11.34
N GLU A 191 32.54 -0.32 10.23
CA GLU A 191 33.85 -1.00 10.17
C GLU A 191 34.99 -0.14 10.71
N GLU A 192 34.85 1.19 10.65
CA GLU A 192 35.86 2.13 11.18
C GLU A 192 35.75 2.38 12.68
N ILE A 193 34.69 1.89 13.30
CA ILE A 193 34.39 2.09 14.72
C ILE A 193 34.78 0.82 15.47
N ALA A 194 35.60 0.95 16.50
CA ALA A 194 35.96 -0.19 17.32
C ALA A 194 34.72 -0.81 17.97
N PRO A 195 34.58 -2.14 17.93
CA PRO A 195 33.50 -2.82 18.64
C PRO A 195 33.65 -2.51 20.15
N SER A 196 32.54 -2.05 20.71
CA SER A 196 32.46 -1.65 22.14
C SER A 196 32.08 -2.83 23.03
#